data_3939df9ca6d19a8a256f0f5b6784eb43
#
_entry.id   3939df9ca6d19a8a256f0f5b6784eb43
#
_cell.length_a   1.000
_cell.length_b   1.000
_cell.length_c   1.000
_cell.angle_alpha   90.00
_cell.angle_beta   90.00
_cell.angle_gamma   90.00
#
_symmetry.space_group_name_H-M   'P 1'
#
loop_
_entity.id
_entity.type
_entity.pdbx_description
1 polymer ?
#
loop_
_entity_poly.entity_id
_entity_poly.type
_entity_poly.pdbx_seq_one_letter_code
_entity_poly.pdbx_strand_id
1 'polypeptide(L)'
;MMTKLRESTAIIMWIVILAFVGLIVVEWGADYSGTSGNAGADTVGVINGEEISLRTFQQAMQNAARQKQDDAPRDNGTMVREVWDAMLGEILLRQEVERLGIQLSDQEVAFFARNSPPAVVESLPSFQRDGQFDPSLYQQFMTDRNTYNDENAAAFVLQVEVMTRNYLVNQRLQSLLLETVRVTPTEVRQQYTDVNEKVSVDYAFVASTTVAEDQVSVSESEVAAKYQEMSADLHHPEQVGISVVVFPRIASAADSAGVQDEIGRLRSEIVDAGADFAEMAIAVSEDETSAPNGGELGTFGRGAMVPAFEEVAFSLQAGDVSQPVQTQFGWHLIKVDEIIEEEGETKLSARHILLKYRPSPETDDDLLEAAEAFQALAIERGFESAAQIEQLEVRDLGHAGKGQELRGLGTGTQWVVNRFFDAEPGDVSPVGSVEGSFFVATSTSRRVEGTAPLEEVRTQIEFMVRNEKRAAIAGQALEAIRPDAQADFSSAVVAAGLEVKQAGSFGRADFVPGVGRGGKFVATAFALNDGDVSEVITQGNGAYLLRVTERAPADDTLFDQQRPAIEAQILDVRRREALNAWYAQVYERAEIEDYRHNFFYSF
;
A
#
# COMPACT_ATOMS: atom_id res chain seq x y z
N MET A 1 -15.91 17.31 44.52
CA MET A 1 -16.16 15.84 44.56
C MET A 1 -16.31 15.20 43.18
N MET A 2 -16.91 15.87 42.20
CA MET A 2 -17.06 15.31 40.83
C MET A 2 -15.75 15.22 40.02
N THR A 3 -14.77 16.08 40.25
CA THR A 3 -13.47 16.05 39.57
C THR A 3 -12.62 14.82 39.95
N LYS A 4 -12.61 14.43 41.21
CA LYS A 4 -11.90 13.24 41.69
C LYS A 4 -12.52 11.92 41.21
N LEU A 5 -13.83 11.89 40.93
CA LEU A 5 -14.49 10.68 40.36
C LEU A 5 -14.14 10.53 38.88
N ARG A 6 -13.92 11.62 38.15
CA ARG A 6 -13.60 11.60 36.72
C ARG A 6 -12.14 11.19 36.47
N GLU A 7 -11.23 11.54 37.35
CA GLU A 7 -9.83 11.11 37.32
C GLU A 7 -9.68 9.61 37.67
N SER A 8 -10.46 9.11 38.66
CA SER A 8 -10.43 7.67 38.98
C SER A 8 -11.08 6.80 37.92
N THR A 9 -12.07 7.30 37.15
CA THR A 9 -12.73 6.54 36.09
C THR A 9 -11.80 6.34 34.88
N ALA A 10 -10.97 7.32 34.54
CA ALA A 10 -9.97 7.19 33.49
C ALA A 10 -8.89 6.17 33.86
N ILE A 11 -8.42 6.18 35.10
CA ILE A 11 -7.44 5.21 35.62
C ILE A 11 -8.03 3.78 35.63
N ILE A 12 -9.28 3.63 36.09
CA ILE A 12 -9.98 2.34 36.11
C ILE A 12 -10.19 1.81 34.68
N MET A 13 -10.52 2.68 33.72
CA MET A 13 -10.73 2.29 32.32
C MET A 13 -9.43 1.80 31.69
N TRP A 14 -8.30 2.47 31.94
CA TRP A 14 -6.99 2.03 31.47
C TRP A 14 -6.50 0.74 32.16
N ILE A 15 -6.76 0.57 33.44
CA ILE A 15 -6.45 -0.66 34.18
C ILE A 15 -7.26 -1.84 33.62
N VAL A 16 -8.52 -1.64 33.25
CA VAL A 16 -9.37 -2.68 32.66
C VAL A 16 -8.87 -3.06 31.24
N ILE A 17 -8.47 -2.09 30.41
CA ILE A 17 -7.89 -2.33 29.09
C ILE A 17 -6.58 -3.12 29.22
N LEU A 18 -5.76 -2.73 30.17
CA LEU A 18 -4.47 -3.37 30.42
C LEU A 18 -4.63 -4.75 31.08
N ALA A 19 -5.58 -4.95 31.98
CA ALA A 19 -5.88 -6.27 32.55
C ALA A 19 -6.37 -7.28 31.49
N PHE A 20 -7.06 -6.81 30.46
CA PHE A 20 -7.56 -7.66 29.39
C PHE A 20 -6.45 -8.16 28.46
N VAL A 21 -5.44 -7.31 28.15
CA VAL A 21 -4.24 -7.73 27.41
C VAL A 21 -3.41 -8.73 28.24
N GLY A 22 -3.30 -8.52 29.55
CA GLY A 22 -2.62 -9.45 30.45
C GLY A 22 -3.32 -10.81 30.60
N LEU A 23 -4.66 -10.83 30.50
CA LEU A 23 -5.44 -12.08 30.57
C LEU A 23 -5.20 -12.96 29.33
N ILE A 24 -5.02 -12.33 28.16
CA ILE A 24 -4.65 -13.03 26.91
C ILE A 24 -3.30 -13.73 27.07
N VAL A 25 -2.30 -13.04 27.66
CA VAL A 25 -0.95 -13.60 27.84
C VAL A 25 -0.94 -14.73 28.87
N VAL A 26 -1.79 -14.68 29.90
CA VAL A 26 -1.89 -15.75 30.93
C VAL A 26 -2.69 -16.95 30.40
N GLU A 27 -3.74 -16.73 29.60
CA GLU A 27 -4.51 -17.81 28.98
C GLU A 27 -3.71 -18.53 27.88
N TRP A 28 -2.84 -17.81 27.14
CA TRP A 28 -1.90 -18.40 26.18
C TRP A 28 -0.78 -19.21 26.84
N GLY A 29 -0.40 -18.86 28.07
CA GLY A 29 0.61 -19.61 28.83
C GLY A 29 0.07 -20.87 29.50
N ALA A 30 -1.25 -21.02 29.63
CA ALA A 30 -1.87 -22.17 30.31
C ALA A 30 -2.22 -23.33 29.37
N ASP A 31 -2.32 -23.10 28.04
CA ASP A 31 -2.63 -24.14 27.05
C ASP A 31 -1.39 -24.87 26.47
N TYR A 32 -0.22 -24.70 27.07
CA TYR A 32 0.99 -25.42 26.68
C TYR A 32 0.99 -26.89 27.17
N SER A 33 -0.04 -27.66 26.89
CA SER A 33 -0.02 -29.10 27.02
C SER A 33 -0.48 -29.75 25.71
N GLY A 34 0.51 -30.08 24.88
CA GLY A 34 0.33 -30.71 23.58
C GLY A 34 -0.56 -31.94 23.58
N THR A 35 -1.52 -31.95 22.69
CA THR A 35 -2.05 -33.16 22.06
C THR A 35 -2.24 -32.86 20.57
N SER A 36 -1.34 -33.42 19.76
CA SER A 36 -1.48 -33.52 18.33
C SER A 36 -2.76 -34.28 17.95
N GLY A 37 -3.72 -33.59 17.35
CA GLY A 37 -4.89 -34.23 16.78
C GLY A 37 -5.58 -33.26 15.83
N ASN A 38 -5.82 -33.69 14.60
CA ASN A 38 -6.56 -33.05 13.50
C ASN A 38 -6.98 -31.60 13.76
N ALA A 39 -6.56 -30.67 12.89
CA ALA A 39 -7.02 -29.29 12.92
C ALA A 39 -8.54 -29.29 13.19
N GLY A 40 -8.94 -28.84 14.39
CA GLY A 40 -10.32 -28.93 14.86
C GLY A 40 -11.22 -28.01 14.04
N ALA A 41 -12.54 -28.25 14.07
CA ALA A 41 -13.54 -27.43 13.40
C ALA A 41 -13.49 -25.92 13.77
N ASP A 42 -12.71 -25.55 14.79
CA ASP A 42 -12.58 -24.19 15.33
C ASP A 42 -11.15 -23.58 15.15
N THR A 43 -10.33 -24.13 14.24
CA THR A 43 -8.97 -23.62 13.98
C THR A 43 -8.99 -22.65 12.81
N VAL A 44 -8.55 -21.40 13.02
CA VAL A 44 -8.47 -20.34 12.02
C VAL A 44 -7.19 -20.46 11.17
N GLY A 45 -6.15 -21.07 11.71
CA GLY A 45 -4.92 -21.38 10.99
C GLY A 45 -3.90 -22.07 11.86
N VAL A 46 -2.84 -22.59 11.22
CA VAL A 46 -1.71 -23.25 11.89
C VAL A 46 -0.41 -22.63 11.39
N ILE A 47 0.50 -22.30 12.31
CA ILE A 47 1.78 -21.65 11.98
C ILE A 47 2.90 -22.51 12.59
N ASN A 48 3.68 -23.19 11.74
CA ASN A 48 4.73 -24.12 12.16
C ASN A 48 4.23 -25.14 13.22
N GLY A 49 3.00 -25.64 13.05
CA GLY A 49 2.37 -26.59 13.96
C GLY A 49 1.68 -25.96 15.18
N GLU A 50 1.69 -24.64 15.34
CA GLU A 50 0.96 -23.94 16.40
C GLU A 50 -0.41 -23.49 15.91
N GLU A 51 -1.48 -23.94 16.55
CA GLU A 51 -2.86 -23.66 16.16
C GLU A 51 -3.34 -22.30 16.68
N ILE A 52 -4.02 -21.54 15.82
CA ILE A 52 -4.78 -20.33 16.19
C ILE A 52 -6.26 -20.71 16.25
N SER A 53 -6.83 -20.74 17.46
CA SER A 53 -8.24 -21.05 17.61
C SER A 53 -9.13 -19.88 17.19
N LEU A 54 -10.34 -20.17 16.69
CA LEU A 54 -11.35 -19.16 16.36
C LEU A 54 -11.65 -18.24 17.55
N ARG A 55 -11.72 -18.79 18.75
CA ARG A 55 -11.96 -18.03 19.97
C ARG A 55 -10.86 -17.00 20.23
N THR A 56 -9.60 -17.41 20.13
CA THR A 56 -8.45 -16.52 20.32
C THR A 56 -8.44 -15.42 19.26
N PHE A 57 -8.71 -15.78 18.02
CA PHE A 57 -8.77 -14.85 16.91
C PHE A 57 -9.89 -13.81 17.08
N GLN A 58 -11.10 -14.25 17.45
CA GLN A 58 -12.23 -13.35 17.74
C GLN A 58 -11.96 -12.41 18.91
N GLN A 59 -11.27 -12.88 19.95
CA GLN A 59 -10.84 -12.02 21.06
C GLN A 59 -9.86 -10.95 20.59
N ALA A 60 -8.89 -11.31 19.74
CA ALA A 60 -7.95 -10.37 19.17
C ALA A 60 -8.67 -9.31 18.29
N MET A 61 -9.66 -9.73 17.48
CA MET A 61 -10.50 -8.82 16.71
C MET A 61 -11.27 -7.83 17.60
N GLN A 62 -11.90 -8.32 18.66
CA GLN A 62 -12.62 -7.46 19.61
C GLN A 62 -11.70 -6.43 20.28
N ASN A 63 -10.48 -6.85 20.61
CA ASN A 63 -9.49 -5.95 21.19
C ASN A 63 -9.01 -4.89 20.21
N ALA A 64 -8.74 -5.28 18.95
CA ALA A 64 -8.39 -4.36 17.87
C ALA A 64 -9.50 -3.32 17.62
N ALA A 65 -10.76 -3.76 17.62
CA ALA A 65 -11.92 -2.89 17.47
C ALA A 65 -12.06 -1.86 18.62
N ARG A 66 -11.74 -2.26 19.86
CA ARG A 66 -11.81 -1.38 21.03
C ARG A 66 -10.70 -0.33 21.07
N GLN A 67 -9.52 -0.65 20.56
CA GLN A 67 -8.37 0.27 20.57
C GLN A 67 -8.50 1.42 19.58
N LYS A 68 -9.34 1.30 18.56
CA LYS A 68 -9.46 2.25 17.45
C LYS A 68 -10.83 2.96 17.43
N GLN A 69 -11.36 3.35 18.58
CA GLN A 69 -12.71 3.91 18.74
C GLN A 69 -12.94 5.27 18.05
N ASP A 70 -11.88 5.92 17.55
CA ASP A 70 -11.93 7.27 16.94
C ASP A 70 -11.81 7.28 15.40
N ASP A 71 -11.63 6.13 14.73
CA ASP A 71 -11.52 6.05 13.28
C ASP A 71 -12.83 5.56 12.64
N ALA A 72 -13.06 5.99 11.39
CA ALA A 72 -14.22 5.61 10.57
C ALA A 72 -14.48 4.08 10.57
N PRO A 73 -15.74 3.63 10.40
CA PRO A 73 -16.06 2.21 10.38
C PRO A 73 -15.26 1.52 9.27
N ARG A 74 -14.39 0.60 9.67
CA ARG A 74 -13.59 -0.21 8.74
C ARG A 74 -14.38 -1.41 8.29
N ASP A 75 -14.14 -1.83 7.05
CA ASP A 75 -14.62 -3.10 6.55
C ASP A 75 -14.11 -4.26 7.43
N ASN A 76 -15.00 -5.19 7.71
CA ASN A 76 -14.71 -6.35 8.58
C ASN A 76 -13.52 -7.16 8.05
N GLY A 77 -13.35 -7.25 6.72
CA GLY A 77 -12.24 -7.93 6.08
C GLY A 77 -10.88 -7.31 6.36
N THR A 78 -10.79 -6.00 6.36
CA THR A 78 -9.56 -5.30 6.72
C THR A 78 -9.13 -5.62 8.16
N MET A 79 -10.10 -5.67 9.09
CA MET A 79 -9.82 -6.03 10.48
C MET A 79 -9.37 -7.48 10.63
N VAL A 80 -10.01 -8.43 9.93
CA VAL A 80 -9.62 -9.85 9.93
C VAL A 80 -8.18 -10.00 9.44
N ARG A 81 -7.80 -9.30 8.38
CA ARG A 81 -6.44 -9.31 7.83
C ARG A 81 -5.42 -8.71 8.82
N GLU A 82 -5.67 -7.50 9.34
CA GLU A 82 -4.77 -6.82 10.28
C GLU A 82 -4.51 -7.68 11.53
N VAL A 83 -5.55 -8.33 12.06
CA VAL A 83 -5.42 -9.19 13.23
C VAL A 83 -4.64 -10.47 12.91
N TRP A 84 -4.90 -11.08 11.74
CA TRP A 84 -4.15 -12.24 11.29
C TRP A 84 -2.66 -11.93 11.12
N ASP A 85 -2.33 -10.86 10.42
CA ASP A 85 -0.95 -10.47 10.16
C ASP A 85 -0.20 -10.14 11.46
N ALA A 86 -0.89 -9.50 12.41
CA ALA A 86 -0.33 -9.22 13.73
C ALA A 86 -0.05 -10.51 14.52
N MET A 87 -1.00 -11.46 14.55
CA MET A 87 -0.83 -12.75 15.23
C MET A 87 0.25 -13.61 14.57
N LEU A 88 0.24 -13.70 13.24
CA LEU A 88 1.25 -14.39 12.46
C LEU A 88 2.66 -13.84 12.76
N GLY A 89 2.80 -12.52 12.69
CA GLY A 89 4.07 -11.86 13.00
C GLY A 89 4.55 -12.11 14.43
N GLU A 90 3.65 -12.09 15.41
CA GLU A 90 3.97 -12.36 16.82
C GLU A 90 4.44 -13.81 17.04
N ILE A 91 3.73 -14.78 16.46
CA ILE A 91 4.08 -16.21 16.58
C ILE A 91 5.45 -16.46 15.94
N LEU A 92 5.64 -16.00 14.71
CA LEU A 92 6.91 -16.18 14.00
C LEU A 92 8.08 -15.52 14.73
N LEU A 93 7.88 -14.30 15.23
CA LEU A 93 8.91 -13.59 16.00
C LEU A 93 9.28 -14.35 17.28
N ARG A 94 8.30 -14.85 18.02
CA ARG A 94 8.52 -15.64 19.24
C ARG A 94 9.28 -16.93 18.95
N GLN A 95 8.87 -17.66 17.92
CA GLN A 95 9.56 -18.88 17.50
C GLN A 95 11.01 -18.61 17.06
N GLU A 96 11.27 -17.51 16.36
CA GLU A 96 12.63 -17.11 15.97
C GLU A 96 13.48 -16.69 17.18
N VAL A 97 12.92 -16.00 18.15
CA VAL A 97 13.58 -15.66 19.41
C VAL A 97 14.01 -16.91 20.17
N GLU A 98 13.14 -17.92 20.25
CA GLU A 98 13.43 -19.22 20.84
C GLU A 98 14.52 -19.97 20.04
N ARG A 99 14.41 -20.00 18.71
CA ARG A 99 15.39 -20.63 17.81
C ARG A 99 16.79 -20.01 17.94
N LEU A 100 16.86 -18.69 18.10
CA LEU A 100 18.11 -17.95 18.28
C LEU A 100 18.65 -18.04 19.72
N GLY A 101 17.92 -18.64 20.64
CA GLY A 101 18.32 -18.79 22.04
C GLY A 101 18.41 -17.46 22.78
N ILE A 102 17.62 -16.45 22.39
CA ILE A 102 17.60 -15.15 23.06
C ILE A 102 16.89 -15.30 24.41
N GLN A 103 17.65 -15.17 25.50
CA GLN A 103 17.12 -15.28 26.85
C GLN A 103 17.41 -14.00 27.65
N LEU A 104 16.44 -13.60 28.47
CA LEU A 104 16.55 -12.51 29.42
C LEU A 104 16.36 -13.05 30.83
N SER A 105 17.19 -12.61 31.77
CA SER A 105 16.97 -12.96 33.18
C SER A 105 15.87 -12.09 33.79
N ASP A 106 15.14 -12.65 34.75
CA ASP A 106 14.10 -11.89 35.47
C ASP A 106 14.67 -10.68 36.20
N GLN A 107 15.92 -10.77 36.66
CA GLN A 107 16.62 -9.63 37.27
C GLN A 107 16.85 -8.50 36.28
N GLU A 108 17.23 -8.82 35.04
CA GLU A 108 17.40 -7.83 33.96
C GLU A 108 16.08 -7.15 33.62
N VAL A 109 15.03 -7.93 33.43
CA VAL A 109 13.68 -7.39 33.15
C VAL A 109 13.21 -6.49 34.29
N ALA A 110 13.31 -6.94 35.54
CA ALA A 110 12.91 -6.14 36.71
C ALA A 110 13.76 -4.85 36.85
N PHE A 111 15.03 -4.90 36.50
CA PHE A 111 15.90 -3.72 36.51
C PHE A 111 15.42 -2.68 35.48
N PHE A 112 15.20 -3.10 34.23
CA PHE A 112 14.75 -2.19 33.16
C PHE A 112 13.31 -1.73 33.41
N ALA A 113 12.41 -2.60 33.86
CA ALA A 113 11.04 -2.22 34.21
C ALA A 113 11.00 -1.10 35.25
N ARG A 114 11.93 -1.09 36.21
CA ARG A 114 12.00 -0.05 37.25
C ARG A 114 12.64 1.25 36.81
N ASN A 115 13.65 1.19 35.93
CA ASN A 115 14.51 2.33 35.64
C ASN A 115 14.29 2.94 34.27
N SER A 116 13.71 2.20 33.33
CA SER A 116 13.48 2.61 31.94
C SER A 116 12.19 1.98 31.42
N PRO A 117 11.03 2.44 31.93
CA PRO A 117 9.74 1.87 31.52
C PRO A 117 9.50 2.09 30.02
N PRO A 118 8.66 1.26 29.37
CA PRO A 118 8.22 1.49 28.00
C PRO A 118 7.54 2.85 27.82
N ALA A 119 7.68 3.48 26.65
CA ALA A 119 7.15 4.81 26.35
C ALA A 119 5.63 4.94 26.62
N VAL A 120 4.86 3.86 26.44
CA VAL A 120 3.42 3.83 26.77
C VAL A 120 3.17 4.03 28.26
N VAL A 121 4.06 3.56 29.13
CA VAL A 121 3.98 3.78 30.58
C VAL A 121 4.37 5.21 30.93
N GLU A 122 5.38 5.76 30.28
CA GLU A 122 5.82 7.15 30.44
C GLU A 122 4.70 8.15 30.05
N SER A 123 3.85 7.79 29.10
CA SER A 123 2.73 8.61 28.65
C SER A 123 1.53 8.63 29.59
N LEU A 124 1.49 7.76 30.62
CA LEU A 124 0.38 7.69 31.55
C LEU A 124 0.34 8.94 32.47
N PRO A 125 -0.82 9.61 32.57
CA PRO A 125 -0.96 10.83 33.40
C PRO A 125 -0.56 10.64 34.87
N SER A 126 -0.68 9.41 35.39
CA SER A 126 -0.31 9.05 36.76
C SER A 126 1.19 9.20 37.06
N PHE A 127 2.02 9.13 36.02
CA PHE A 127 3.47 9.24 36.10
C PHE A 127 4.01 10.52 35.46
N GLN A 128 3.13 11.49 35.21
CA GLN A 128 3.51 12.76 34.62
C GLN A 128 3.37 13.92 35.63
N ARG A 129 4.30 14.87 35.51
CA ARG A 129 4.22 16.18 36.17
C ARG A 129 4.38 17.25 35.09
N ASP A 130 3.43 18.20 35.06
CA ASP A 130 3.40 19.25 34.03
C ASP A 130 3.41 18.72 32.57
N GLY A 131 2.81 17.55 32.34
CA GLY A 131 2.71 16.92 31.03
C GLY A 131 3.99 16.19 30.58
N GLN A 132 4.99 16.06 31.46
CA GLN A 132 6.21 15.30 31.19
C GLN A 132 6.36 14.13 32.18
N PHE A 133 6.94 13.04 31.72
CA PHE A 133 7.24 11.89 32.57
C PHE A 133 8.12 12.27 33.77
N ASP A 134 7.67 11.92 34.98
CA ASP A 134 8.41 12.10 36.22
C ASP A 134 8.95 10.76 36.73
N PRO A 135 10.23 10.46 36.52
CA PRO A 135 10.82 9.20 36.96
C PRO A 135 10.68 8.94 38.45
N SER A 136 10.58 10.01 39.27
CA SER A 136 10.47 9.87 40.73
C SER A 136 9.11 9.35 41.17
N LEU A 137 8.02 9.79 40.50
CA LEU A 137 6.67 9.25 40.75
C LEU A 137 6.59 7.78 40.35
N TYR A 138 7.15 7.44 39.20
CA TYR A 138 7.17 6.07 38.73
C TYR A 138 8.01 5.16 39.63
N GLN A 139 9.23 5.54 40.01
CA GLN A 139 10.08 4.77 40.92
C GLN A 139 9.44 4.62 42.30
N GLN A 140 8.78 5.67 42.82
CA GLN A 140 8.03 5.55 44.07
C GLN A 140 6.94 4.48 43.98
N PHE A 141 6.16 4.48 42.88
CA PHE A 141 5.14 3.48 42.64
C PHE A 141 5.75 2.06 42.58
N MET A 142 6.82 1.86 41.81
CA MET A 142 7.47 0.56 41.60
C MET A 142 8.20 0.02 42.85
N THR A 143 8.48 0.87 43.85
CA THR A 143 9.20 0.46 45.08
C THR A 143 8.32 0.46 46.32
N ASP A 144 7.11 1.04 46.26
CA ASP A 144 6.18 1.06 47.38
C ASP A 144 5.63 -0.35 47.65
N ARG A 145 5.77 -0.80 48.91
CA ARG A 145 5.24 -2.08 49.32
C ARG A 145 3.72 -2.22 49.18
N ASN A 146 2.99 -1.07 49.27
CA ASN A 146 1.54 -1.06 49.10
C ASN A 146 1.12 -1.36 47.66
N THR A 147 1.92 -1.02 46.66
CA THR A 147 1.70 -1.37 45.26
C THR A 147 1.57 -2.88 45.05
N TYR A 148 2.40 -3.66 45.74
CA TYR A 148 2.37 -5.12 45.64
C TYR A 148 1.30 -5.81 46.52
N ASN A 149 0.67 -5.05 47.42
CA ASN A 149 -0.45 -5.53 48.23
C ASN A 149 -1.82 -5.20 47.63
N ASP A 150 -1.87 -4.23 46.69
CA ASP A 150 -3.05 -3.91 45.92
C ASP A 150 -3.08 -4.78 44.65
N GLU A 151 -4.16 -5.53 44.45
CA GLU A 151 -4.28 -6.52 43.36
C GLU A 151 -4.17 -5.88 41.97
N ASN A 152 -4.77 -4.69 41.78
CA ASN A 152 -4.74 -3.99 40.49
C ASN A 152 -3.36 -3.37 40.22
N ALA A 153 -2.74 -2.79 41.24
CA ALA A 153 -1.41 -2.23 41.11
C ALA A 153 -0.35 -3.32 40.87
N ALA A 154 -0.46 -4.46 41.53
CA ALA A 154 0.41 -5.61 41.30
C ALA A 154 0.25 -6.17 39.88
N ALA A 155 -0.99 -6.30 39.38
CA ALA A 155 -1.26 -6.70 38.01
C ALA A 155 -0.64 -5.73 36.98
N PHE A 156 -0.71 -4.42 37.25
CA PHE A 156 -0.05 -3.42 36.42
C PHE A 156 1.48 -3.58 36.39
N VAL A 157 2.12 -3.85 37.55
CA VAL A 157 3.58 -4.11 37.61
C VAL A 157 3.95 -5.30 36.75
N LEU A 158 3.21 -6.42 36.87
CA LEU A 158 3.44 -7.61 36.04
C LEU A 158 3.33 -7.30 34.55
N GLN A 159 2.38 -6.48 34.18
CA GLN A 159 2.21 -6.07 32.79
C GLN A 159 3.36 -5.19 32.29
N VAL A 160 3.84 -4.25 33.11
CA VAL A 160 5.04 -3.47 32.77
C VAL A 160 6.25 -4.39 32.57
N GLU A 161 6.40 -5.44 33.41
CA GLU A 161 7.47 -6.43 33.25
C GLU A 161 7.35 -7.21 31.93
N VAL A 162 6.14 -7.63 31.55
CA VAL A 162 5.89 -8.32 30.26
C VAL A 162 6.22 -7.39 29.08
N MET A 163 5.73 -6.14 29.10
CA MET A 163 6.05 -5.18 28.05
C MET A 163 7.55 -4.88 27.95
N THR A 164 8.22 -4.76 29.11
CA THR A 164 9.67 -4.56 29.18
C THR A 164 10.42 -5.77 28.62
N ARG A 165 9.98 -6.98 28.96
CA ARG A 165 10.56 -8.23 28.42
C ARG A 165 10.47 -8.26 26.90
N ASN A 166 9.30 -8.00 26.35
CA ASN A 166 9.08 -7.97 24.90
C ASN A 166 9.94 -6.90 24.23
N TYR A 167 10.02 -5.72 24.81
CA TYR A 167 10.88 -4.64 24.31
C TYR A 167 12.36 -5.06 24.28
N LEU A 168 12.87 -5.61 25.37
CA LEU A 168 14.28 -6.03 25.48
C LEU A 168 14.61 -7.21 24.56
N VAL A 169 13.68 -8.17 24.40
CA VAL A 169 13.84 -9.27 23.43
C VAL A 169 13.96 -8.73 22.02
N ASN A 170 13.05 -7.84 21.61
CA ASN A 170 13.08 -7.20 20.30
C ASN A 170 14.35 -6.38 20.09
N GLN A 171 14.78 -5.62 21.09
CA GLN A 171 16.03 -4.84 21.04
C GLN A 171 17.24 -5.76 20.87
N ARG A 172 17.29 -6.88 21.59
CA ARG A 172 18.38 -7.85 21.51
C ARG A 172 18.42 -8.56 20.16
N LEU A 173 17.26 -8.93 19.65
CA LEU A 173 17.10 -9.50 18.31
C LEU A 173 17.58 -8.51 17.23
N GLN A 174 17.09 -7.28 17.26
CA GLN A 174 17.55 -6.25 16.32
C GLN A 174 19.06 -6.00 16.43
N SER A 175 19.60 -5.96 17.64
CA SER A 175 21.03 -5.79 17.83
C SER A 175 21.83 -6.92 17.18
N LEU A 176 21.42 -8.17 17.35
CA LEU A 176 22.05 -9.33 16.70
C LEU A 176 22.01 -9.24 15.18
N LEU A 177 20.85 -8.89 14.62
CA LEU A 177 20.67 -8.79 13.16
C LEU A 177 21.46 -7.63 12.55
N LEU A 178 21.52 -6.51 13.25
CA LEU A 178 22.09 -5.27 12.74
C LEU A 178 23.57 -5.07 13.11
N GLU A 179 24.14 -5.93 13.98
CA GLU A 179 25.54 -5.79 14.42
C GLU A 179 26.54 -5.91 13.26
N THR A 180 26.21 -6.67 12.23
CA THR A 180 27.06 -6.84 11.04
C THR A 180 26.89 -5.75 9.98
N VAL A 181 25.84 -4.94 10.08
CA VAL A 181 25.56 -3.87 9.11
C VAL A 181 26.55 -2.73 9.32
N ARG A 182 27.38 -2.50 8.32
CA ARG A 182 28.42 -1.48 8.33
C ARG A 182 28.33 -0.59 7.09
N VAL A 183 28.81 0.62 7.23
CA VAL A 183 29.00 1.57 6.13
C VAL A 183 30.48 1.93 6.10
N THR A 184 31.09 1.89 4.93
CA THR A 184 32.50 2.23 4.77
C THR A 184 32.67 3.72 4.44
N PRO A 185 33.79 4.35 4.80
CA PRO A 185 34.08 5.74 4.42
C PRO A 185 34.03 5.97 2.90
N THR A 186 34.43 4.96 2.12
CA THR A 186 34.38 5.02 0.65
C THR A 186 32.96 5.12 0.12
N GLU A 187 32.03 4.36 0.69
CA GLU A 187 30.61 4.42 0.30
C GLU A 187 30.00 5.77 0.66
N VAL A 188 30.30 6.30 1.83
CA VAL A 188 29.83 7.64 2.23
C VAL A 188 30.35 8.69 1.25
N ARG A 189 31.64 8.60 0.86
CA ARG A 189 32.24 9.50 -0.11
C ARG A 189 31.59 9.36 -1.49
N GLN A 190 31.35 8.12 -1.93
CA GLN A 190 30.69 7.85 -3.21
C GLN A 190 29.27 8.43 -3.24
N GLN A 191 28.47 8.17 -2.20
CA GLN A 191 27.12 8.73 -2.08
C GLN A 191 27.12 10.26 -2.10
N TYR A 192 28.07 10.88 -1.38
CA TYR A 192 28.24 12.34 -1.41
C TYR A 192 28.53 12.85 -2.81
N THR A 193 29.47 12.21 -3.51
CA THR A 193 29.85 12.57 -4.88
C THR A 193 28.69 12.37 -5.84
N ASP A 194 27.99 11.24 -5.77
CA ASP A 194 26.87 10.92 -6.67
C ASP A 194 25.70 11.89 -6.55
N VAL A 195 25.48 12.46 -5.36
CA VAL A 195 24.42 13.44 -5.12
C VAL A 195 24.86 14.86 -5.51
N ASN A 196 26.12 15.23 -5.24
CA ASN A 196 26.56 16.61 -5.33
C ASN A 196 27.35 16.95 -6.62
N GLU A 197 27.93 15.94 -7.29
CA GLU A 197 28.54 16.14 -8.60
C GLU A 197 27.46 16.45 -9.63
N LYS A 198 27.67 17.46 -10.45
CA LYS A 198 26.75 17.89 -11.51
C LYS A 198 27.49 17.98 -12.83
N VAL A 199 26.77 17.71 -13.92
CA VAL A 199 27.28 17.90 -15.28
C VAL A 199 26.27 18.67 -16.11
N SER A 200 26.77 19.45 -17.06
CA SER A 200 25.99 20.09 -18.11
C SER A 200 26.48 19.56 -19.45
N VAL A 201 25.58 19.29 -20.37
CA VAL A 201 25.92 18.75 -21.69
C VAL A 201 25.14 19.44 -22.79
N ASP A 202 25.81 19.65 -23.94
CA ASP A 202 25.14 19.81 -25.22
C ASP A 202 24.94 18.42 -25.83
N TYR A 203 23.81 18.18 -26.48
CA TYR A 203 23.59 16.91 -27.15
C TYR A 203 22.77 17.03 -28.44
N ALA A 204 23.03 16.14 -29.39
CA ALA A 204 22.20 15.88 -30.54
C ALA A 204 21.41 14.60 -30.34
N PHE A 205 20.16 14.59 -30.79
CA PHE A 205 19.25 13.45 -30.64
C PHE A 205 18.57 13.14 -31.98
N VAL A 206 18.58 11.86 -32.35
CA VAL A 206 17.81 11.33 -33.47
C VAL A 206 16.85 10.26 -32.91
N ALA A 207 15.54 10.53 -33.02
CA ALA A 207 14.52 9.65 -32.50
C ALA A 207 14.46 8.33 -33.30
N SER A 208 14.30 7.19 -32.64
CA SER A 208 14.09 5.89 -33.32
C SER A 208 12.85 5.91 -34.23
N THR A 209 11.85 6.75 -33.91
CA THR A 209 10.62 6.91 -34.70
C THR A 209 10.83 7.55 -36.07
N THR A 210 11.99 8.21 -36.31
CA THR A 210 12.34 8.75 -37.64
C THR A 210 12.70 7.64 -38.63
N VAL A 211 13.04 6.45 -38.14
CA VAL A 211 13.33 5.26 -38.95
C VAL A 211 12.00 4.56 -39.23
N ALA A 212 11.64 4.42 -40.53
CA ALA A 212 10.40 3.76 -40.91
C ALA A 212 10.42 2.27 -40.54
N GLU A 213 9.25 1.69 -40.24
CA GLU A 213 9.16 0.30 -39.78
C GLU A 213 9.60 -0.72 -40.81
N ASP A 214 9.38 -0.44 -42.10
CA ASP A 214 9.78 -1.26 -43.23
C ASP A 214 11.29 -1.31 -43.45
N GLN A 215 12.05 -0.41 -42.85
CA GLN A 215 13.51 -0.38 -42.88
C GLN A 215 14.14 -1.36 -41.87
N VAL A 216 13.34 -1.93 -40.97
CA VAL A 216 13.81 -2.81 -39.91
C VAL A 216 13.12 -4.17 -39.97
N SER A 217 13.87 -5.20 -40.39
CA SER A 217 13.44 -6.57 -40.24
C SER A 217 14.04 -7.17 -38.95
N VAL A 218 13.25 -7.93 -38.24
CA VAL A 218 13.70 -8.73 -37.10
C VAL A 218 13.73 -10.18 -37.50
N SER A 219 14.89 -10.83 -37.36
CA SER A 219 15.08 -12.23 -37.67
C SER A 219 14.88 -13.13 -36.46
N GLU A 220 14.53 -14.41 -36.69
CA GLU A 220 14.39 -15.40 -35.62
C GLU A 220 15.67 -15.53 -34.78
N SER A 221 16.84 -15.41 -35.40
CA SER A 221 18.12 -15.50 -34.71
C SER A 221 18.35 -14.32 -33.74
N GLU A 222 17.88 -13.12 -34.09
CA GLU A 222 17.99 -11.94 -33.24
C GLU A 222 17.01 -12.04 -32.06
N VAL A 223 15.80 -12.55 -32.29
CA VAL A 223 14.82 -12.82 -31.22
C VAL A 223 15.37 -13.85 -30.25
N ALA A 224 15.93 -14.96 -30.79
CA ALA A 224 16.53 -16.01 -29.97
C ALA A 224 17.75 -15.50 -29.16
N ALA A 225 18.61 -14.67 -29.76
CA ALA A 225 19.76 -14.08 -29.08
C ALA A 225 19.32 -13.14 -27.94
N LYS A 226 18.32 -12.28 -28.20
CA LYS A 226 17.78 -11.36 -27.19
C LYS A 226 17.07 -12.10 -26.07
N TYR A 227 16.34 -13.16 -26.39
CA TYR A 227 15.74 -14.04 -25.38
C TYR A 227 16.79 -14.65 -24.44
N GLN A 228 17.91 -15.13 -24.99
CA GLN A 228 19.00 -15.68 -24.19
C GLN A 228 19.68 -14.60 -23.33
N GLU A 229 19.89 -13.39 -23.88
CA GLU A 229 20.41 -12.24 -23.12
C GLU A 229 19.53 -11.90 -21.91
N MET A 230 18.21 -11.95 -22.09
CA MET A 230 17.22 -11.61 -21.08
C MET A 230 16.81 -12.79 -20.20
N SER A 231 17.41 -13.97 -20.35
CA SER A 231 16.96 -15.19 -19.65
C SER A 231 16.86 -15.05 -18.13
N ALA A 232 17.74 -14.26 -17.52
CA ALA A 232 17.71 -13.98 -16.08
C ALA A 232 16.53 -13.07 -15.70
N ASP A 233 16.22 -12.08 -16.52
CA ASP A 233 15.09 -11.14 -16.29
C ASP A 233 13.74 -11.79 -16.56
N LEU A 234 13.73 -12.85 -17.39
CA LEU A 234 12.55 -13.66 -17.75
C LEU A 234 12.35 -14.85 -16.82
N HIS A 235 13.24 -15.04 -15.84
CA HIS A 235 13.10 -16.09 -14.84
C HIS A 235 11.96 -15.77 -13.87
N HIS A 236 11.11 -16.74 -13.62
CA HIS A 236 10.01 -16.62 -12.67
C HIS A 236 10.01 -17.81 -11.70
N PRO A 237 9.60 -17.60 -10.44
CA PRO A 237 9.32 -18.71 -9.53
C PRO A 237 8.13 -19.52 -10.03
N GLU A 238 7.81 -20.60 -9.33
CA GLU A 238 6.59 -21.35 -9.58
C GLU A 238 5.36 -20.44 -9.51
N GLN A 239 4.40 -20.63 -10.42
CA GLN A 239 3.20 -19.80 -10.56
C GLN A 239 1.97 -20.66 -10.87
N VAL A 240 0.80 -20.14 -10.50
CA VAL A 240 -0.50 -20.71 -10.83
C VAL A 240 -1.28 -19.75 -11.73
N GLY A 241 -1.89 -20.27 -12.79
CA GLY A 241 -2.81 -19.52 -13.64
C GLY A 241 -4.18 -19.45 -12.98
N ILE A 242 -4.81 -18.28 -13.01
CA ILE A 242 -6.06 -18.04 -12.26
C ILE A 242 -7.05 -17.27 -13.13
N SER A 243 -8.29 -17.77 -13.18
CA SER A 243 -9.45 -17.03 -13.71
C SER A 243 -10.46 -16.78 -12.60
N VAL A 244 -11.25 -15.71 -12.75
CA VAL A 244 -12.25 -15.30 -11.77
C VAL A 244 -13.56 -14.89 -12.40
N VAL A 245 -14.65 -15.08 -11.65
CA VAL A 245 -15.93 -14.40 -11.84
C VAL A 245 -16.12 -13.43 -10.68
N VAL A 246 -16.51 -12.19 -10.98
CA VAL A 246 -16.67 -11.11 -10.00
C VAL A 246 -18.15 -10.73 -9.89
N PHE A 247 -18.61 -10.57 -8.67
CA PHE A 247 -19.95 -10.11 -8.31
C PHE A 247 -19.84 -8.71 -7.69
N PRO A 248 -19.99 -7.63 -8.49
CA PRO A 248 -19.81 -6.27 -8.00
C PRO A 248 -20.89 -5.90 -6.98
N ARG A 249 -20.48 -5.33 -5.85
CA ARG A 249 -21.40 -4.81 -4.81
C ARG A 249 -21.93 -3.45 -5.22
N ILE A 250 -22.89 -3.48 -6.13
CA ILE A 250 -23.56 -2.29 -6.68
C ILE A 250 -24.95 -2.21 -6.05
N ALA A 251 -25.32 -0.99 -5.61
CA ALA A 251 -26.65 -0.73 -5.08
C ALA A 251 -27.74 -1.15 -6.06
N SER A 252 -28.72 -1.88 -5.58
CA SER A 252 -29.87 -2.33 -6.34
C SER A 252 -30.84 -1.17 -6.65
N ALA A 253 -31.81 -1.42 -7.50
CA ALA A 253 -32.90 -0.47 -7.73
C ALA A 253 -33.73 -0.21 -6.45
N ALA A 254 -33.86 -1.23 -5.58
CA ALA A 254 -34.53 -1.10 -4.29
C ALA A 254 -33.71 -0.21 -3.33
N ASP A 255 -32.40 -0.38 -3.30
CA ASP A 255 -31.51 0.49 -2.52
C ASP A 255 -31.62 1.94 -2.97
N SER A 256 -31.58 2.18 -4.29
CA SER A 256 -31.74 3.52 -4.85
C SER A 256 -33.09 4.16 -4.49
N ALA A 257 -34.18 3.36 -4.52
CA ALA A 257 -35.48 3.83 -4.09
C ALA A 257 -35.52 4.14 -2.58
N GLY A 258 -34.90 3.29 -1.77
CA GLY A 258 -34.77 3.54 -0.33
C GLY A 258 -34.03 4.86 -0.01
N VAL A 259 -32.91 5.13 -0.70
CA VAL A 259 -32.18 6.40 -0.58
C VAL A 259 -33.02 7.58 -1.06
N GLN A 260 -33.81 7.41 -2.13
CA GLN A 260 -34.72 8.44 -2.62
C GLN A 260 -35.83 8.77 -1.60
N ASP A 261 -36.38 7.75 -0.96
CA ASP A 261 -37.39 7.95 0.10
C ASP A 261 -36.79 8.63 1.33
N GLU A 262 -35.57 8.31 1.68
CA GLU A 262 -34.87 8.90 2.80
C GLU A 262 -34.57 10.39 2.57
N ILE A 263 -33.99 10.73 1.42
CA ILE A 263 -33.72 12.13 1.09
C ILE A 263 -35.01 12.94 0.92
N GLY A 264 -36.10 12.30 0.49
CA GLY A 264 -37.43 12.89 0.48
C GLY A 264 -37.95 13.22 1.88
N ARG A 265 -37.71 12.36 2.87
CA ARG A 265 -38.05 12.61 4.28
C ARG A 265 -37.23 13.78 4.84
N LEU A 266 -35.92 13.80 4.60
CA LEU A 266 -35.03 14.89 5.00
C LEU A 266 -35.51 16.23 4.42
N ARG A 267 -35.95 16.23 3.16
CA ARG A 267 -36.52 17.44 2.56
C ARG A 267 -37.76 17.92 3.31
N SER A 268 -38.67 17.02 3.67
CA SER A 268 -39.89 17.39 4.42
C SER A 268 -39.54 17.91 5.81
N GLU A 269 -38.54 17.36 6.49
CA GLU A 269 -38.07 17.89 7.78
C GLU A 269 -37.52 19.30 7.65
N ILE A 270 -36.77 19.60 6.58
CA ILE A 270 -36.20 20.91 6.33
C ILE A 270 -37.27 21.91 5.90
N VAL A 271 -38.11 21.54 4.90
CA VAL A 271 -39.05 22.49 4.26
C VAL A 271 -40.34 22.64 5.07
N ASP A 272 -40.92 21.54 5.58
CA ASP A 272 -42.23 21.50 6.19
C ASP A 272 -42.15 21.66 7.72
N ALA A 273 -41.11 21.09 8.37
CA ALA A 273 -40.91 21.17 9.80
C ALA A 273 -39.91 22.28 10.23
N GLY A 274 -39.19 22.90 9.28
CA GLY A 274 -38.30 24.04 9.53
C GLY A 274 -36.97 23.67 10.18
N ALA A 275 -36.48 22.42 9.96
CA ALA A 275 -35.17 22.02 10.42
C ALA A 275 -34.06 22.80 9.68
N ASP A 276 -32.97 23.10 10.38
CA ASP A 276 -31.84 23.80 9.77
C ASP A 276 -31.11 22.93 8.76
N PHE A 277 -30.93 23.44 7.54
CA PHE A 277 -30.29 22.70 6.46
C PHE A 277 -28.83 22.36 6.76
N ALA A 278 -28.09 23.29 7.37
CA ALA A 278 -26.67 23.09 7.65
C ALA A 278 -26.47 22.08 8.79
N GLU A 279 -27.31 22.12 9.84
CA GLU A 279 -27.28 21.09 10.89
C GLU A 279 -27.61 19.71 10.36
N MET A 280 -28.60 19.61 9.46
CA MET A 280 -28.95 18.35 8.79
C MET A 280 -27.79 17.87 7.89
N ALA A 281 -27.16 18.75 7.12
CA ALA A 281 -26.01 18.39 6.29
C ALA A 281 -24.85 17.85 7.13
N ILE A 282 -24.53 18.46 8.27
CA ILE A 282 -23.51 17.98 9.20
C ILE A 282 -23.87 16.60 9.75
N ALA A 283 -25.14 16.36 10.02
CA ALA A 283 -25.60 15.12 10.66
C ALA A 283 -25.68 13.92 9.69
N VAL A 284 -26.07 14.15 8.42
CA VAL A 284 -26.45 13.04 7.53
C VAL A 284 -25.81 13.08 6.15
N SER A 285 -25.18 14.19 5.73
CA SER A 285 -24.57 14.24 4.40
C SER A 285 -23.33 13.34 4.31
N GLU A 286 -23.27 12.55 3.27
CA GLU A 286 -22.15 11.64 2.98
C GLU A 286 -21.09 12.26 2.05
N ASP A 287 -21.17 13.57 1.80
CA ASP A 287 -20.06 14.32 1.19
C ASP A 287 -19.07 14.78 2.26
N GLU A 288 -18.02 14.01 2.46
CA GLU A 288 -16.98 14.26 3.47
C GLU A 288 -16.34 15.66 3.37
N THR A 289 -16.41 16.28 2.18
CA THR A 289 -15.78 17.58 1.93
C THR A 289 -16.64 18.72 2.44
N SER A 290 -17.94 18.69 2.13
CA SER A 290 -18.86 19.79 2.46
C SER A 290 -19.68 19.55 3.73
N ALA A 291 -19.95 18.30 4.11
CA ALA A 291 -20.74 17.95 5.28
C ALA A 291 -20.28 18.64 6.58
N PRO A 292 -18.97 18.64 6.94
CA PRO A 292 -18.51 19.29 8.17
C PRO A 292 -18.78 20.80 8.21
N ASN A 293 -18.95 21.41 7.04
CA ASN A 293 -19.23 22.84 6.87
C ASN A 293 -20.71 23.12 6.54
N GLY A 294 -21.62 22.20 6.94
CA GLY A 294 -23.05 22.37 6.69
C GLY A 294 -23.45 22.21 5.22
N GLY A 295 -22.71 21.41 4.48
CA GLY A 295 -22.96 21.14 3.07
C GLY A 295 -22.52 22.24 2.10
N GLU A 296 -21.74 23.23 2.54
CA GLU A 296 -21.36 24.41 1.77
C GLU A 296 -20.44 24.03 0.58
N LEU A 297 -20.85 24.44 -0.62
CA LEU A 297 -20.11 24.21 -1.88
C LEU A 297 -19.34 25.46 -2.34
N GLY A 298 -19.47 26.57 -1.61
CA GLY A 298 -18.94 27.86 -2.02
C GLY A 298 -19.69 28.46 -3.21
N THR A 299 -19.06 29.44 -3.89
CA THR A 299 -19.63 30.11 -5.06
C THR A 299 -19.13 29.44 -6.34
N PHE A 300 -20.05 29.07 -7.24
CA PHE A 300 -19.72 28.43 -8.49
C PHE A 300 -20.58 28.96 -9.67
N GLY A 301 -20.01 28.92 -10.86
CA GLY A 301 -20.67 29.23 -12.11
C GLY A 301 -21.07 27.97 -12.87
N ARG A 302 -21.69 28.15 -14.05
CA ARG A 302 -22.06 27.04 -14.93
C ARG A 302 -20.82 26.29 -15.43
N GLY A 303 -20.94 24.97 -15.56
CA GLY A 303 -19.87 24.05 -15.97
C GLY A 303 -19.01 23.54 -14.81
N ALA A 304 -19.25 23.99 -13.59
CA ALA A 304 -18.51 23.54 -12.41
C ALA A 304 -19.07 22.26 -11.76
N MET A 305 -20.39 22.01 -11.93
CA MET A 305 -21.10 20.89 -11.32
C MET A 305 -21.56 19.89 -12.38
N VAL A 306 -21.91 18.67 -11.95
CA VAL A 306 -22.49 17.68 -12.87
C VAL A 306 -23.84 18.18 -13.43
N PRO A 307 -24.17 17.87 -14.71
CA PRO A 307 -25.29 18.50 -15.41
C PRO A 307 -26.63 18.46 -14.68
N ALA A 308 -26.99 17.31 -14.11
CA ALA A 308 -28.27 17.16 -13.40
C ALA A 308 -28.36 18.03 -12.13
N PHE A 309 -27.26 18.18 -11.40
CA PHE A 309 -27.16 19.04 -10.24
C PHE A 309 -27.21 20.51 -10.65
N GLU A 310 -26.44 20.89 -11.67
CA GLU A 310 -26.34 22.26 -12.17
C GLU A 310 -27.69 22.78 -12.69
N GLU A 311 -28.37 21.97 -13.52
CA GLU A 311 -29.69 22.35 -14.08
C GLU A 311 -30.68 22.70 -12.99
N VAL A 312 -30.75 21.88 -11.93
CA VAL A 312 -31.65 22.15 -10.81
C VAL A 312 -31.17 23.33 -9.97
N ALA A 313 -29.89 23.40 -9.61
CA ALA A 313 -29.35 24.50 -8.80
C ALA A 313 -29.64 25.87 -9.43
N PHE A 314 -29.39 26.02 -10.73
CA PHE A 314 -29.66 27.28 -11.46
C PHE A 314 -31.13 27.57 -11.76
N SER A 315 -32.05 26.63 -11.46
CA SER A 315 -33.49 26.85 -11.56
C SER A 315 -34.14 27.37 -10.26
N LEU A 316 -33.42 27.26 -9.13
CA LEU A 316 -33.88 27.66 -7.80
C LEU A 316 -33.73 29.17 -7.58
N GLN A 317 -34.55 29.71 -6.67
CA GLN A 317 -34.37 31.06 -6.13
C GLN A 317 -33.52 31.01 -4.84
N ALA A 318 -32.95 32.15 -4.45
CA ALA A 318 -32.24 32.23 -3.18
C ALA A 318 -33.17 31.88 -2.01
N GLY A 319 -32.74 30.97 -1.16
CA GLY A 319 -33.48 30.39 -0.05
C GLY A 319 -34.24 29.11 -0.37
N ASP A 320 -34.43 28.75 -1.63
CA ASP A 320 -35.16 27.54 -2.03
C ASP A 320 -34.35 26.26 -1.77
N VAL A 321 -35.09 25.18 -1.44
CA VAL A 321 -34.57 23.81 -1.36
C VAL A 321 -35.17 22.97 -2.48
N SER A 322 -34.33 22.28 -3.24
CA SER A 322 -34.74 21.48 -4.40
C SER A 322 -35.66 20.29 -4.01
N GLN A 323 -36.29 19.70 -5.01
CA GLN A 323 -36.67 18.29 -4.94
C GLN A 323 -35.40 17.43 -4.92
N PRO A 324 -35.48 16.14 -4.50
CA PRO A 324 -34.37 15.22 -4.62
C PRO A 324 -33.83 15.15 -6.05
N VAL A 325 -32.52 15.35 -6.21
CA VAL A 325 -31.82 15.38 -7.51
C VAL A 325 -30.91 14.16 -7.61
N GLN A 326 -31.14 13.34 -8.64
CA GLN A 326 -30.33 12.16 -8.89
C GLN A 326 -29.08 12.52 -9.72
N THR A 327 -27.91 12.04 -9.28
CA THR A 327 -26.66 12.12 -10.03
C THR A 327 -25.93 10.77 -9.99
N GLN A 328 -24.78 10.67 -10.66
CA GLN A 328 -23.93 9.49 -10.57
C GLN A 328 -23.35 9.23 -9.15
N PHE A 329 -23.37 10.21 -8.26
CA PHE A 329 -22.84 10.10 -6.91
C PHE A 329 -23.89 9.67 -5.87
N GLY A 330 -25.15 9.83 -6.17
CA GLY A 330 -26.26 9.56 -5.26
C GLY A 330 -27.41 10.53 -5.46
N TRP A 331 -28.21 10.67 -4.41
CA TRP A 331 -29.31 11.63 -4.33
C TRP A 331 -28.89 12.87 -3.57
N HIS A 332 -29.25 14.05 -4.09
CA HIS A 332 -28.91 15.35 -3.53
C HIS A 332 -30.16 16.14 -3.15
N LEU A 333 -30.09 16.88 -2.03
CA LEU A 333 -30.89 18.08 -1.82
C LEU A 333 -29.99 19.28 -2.00
N ILE A 334 -30.45 20.28 -2.73
CA ILE A 334 -29.69 21.48 -3.04
C ILE A 334 -30.44 22.68 -2.43
N LYS A 335 -29.71 23.53 -1.70
CA LYS A 335 -30.21 24.82 -1.23
C LYS A 335 -29.35 25.92 -1.80
N VAL A 336 -29.99 26.88 -2.47
CA VAL A 336 -29.30 28.08 -2.95
C VAL A 336 -29.35 29.14 -1.83
N ASP A 337 -28.20 29.53 -1.35
CA ASP A 337 -28.11 30.58 -0.32
C ASP A 337 -28.15 31.97 -0.96
N GLU A 338 -27.45 32.18 -2.10
CA GLU A 338 -27.36 33.47 -2.77
C GLU A 338 -27.16 33.30 -4.29
N ILE A 339 -27.73 34.22 -5.07
CA ILE A 339 -27.50 34.35 -6.51
C ILE A 339 -26.66 35.60 -6.74
N ILE A 340 -25.50 35.46 -7.36
CA ILE A 340 -24.50 36.50 -7.52
C ILE A 340 -24.34 36.77 -9.02
N GLU A 341 -24.52 38.03 -9.42
CA GLU A 341 -24.23 38.50 -10.79
C GLU A 341 -22.85 39.18 -10.79
N GLU A 342 -21.88 38.56 -11.42
CA GLU A 342 -20.51 39.06 -11.49
C GLU A 342 -20.02 39.07 -12.96
N GLU A 343 -19.58 40.21 -13.45
CA GLU A 343 -19.07 40.40 -14.83
C GLU A 343 -20.03 39.95 -15.95
N GLY A 344 -21.36 39.90 -15.67
CA GLY A 344 -22.38 39.44 -16.60
C GLY A 344 -22.59 37.92 -16.60
N GLU A 345 -21.98 37.20 -15.67
CA GLU A 345 -22.19 35.79 -15.43
C GLU A 345 -22.96 35.57 -14.10
N THR A 346 -23.94 34.69 -14.14
CA THR A 346 -24.68 34.28 -12.93
C THR A 346 -23.90 33.18 -12.21
N LYS A 347 -23.56 33.43 -10.93
CA LYS A 347 -22.96 32.45 -10.00
C LYS A 347 -23.91 32.15 -8.86
N LEU A 348 -23.79 30.98 -8.27
CA LEU A 348 -24.59 30.57 -7.10
C LEU A 348 -23.68 30.30 -5.92
N SER A 349 -24.09 30.76 -4.73
CA SER A 349 -23.63 30.22 -3.48
C SER A 349 -24.68 29.22 -3.00
N ALA A 350 -24.28 27.95 -2.79
CA ALA A 350 -25.22 26.87 -2.48
C ALA A 350 -24.64 25.86 -1.49
N ARG A 351 -25.54 25.11 -0.89
CA ARG A 351 -25.28 23.96 -0.03
C ARG A 351 -25.94 22.73 -0.61
N HIS A 352 -25.41 21.55 -0.23
CA HIS A 352 -26.08 20.31 -0.53
C HIS A 352 -26.05 19.28 0.61
N ILE A 353 -26.96 18.35 0.56
CA ILE A 353 -26.93 17.08 1.31
C ILE A 353 -26.83 15.99 0.26
N LEU A 354 -25.83 15.12 0.37
CA LEU A 354 -25.64 13.96 -0.49
C LEU A 354 -25.89 12.68 0.31
N LEU A 355 -26.74 11.80 -0.22
CA LEU A 355 -26.84 10.40 0.18
C LEU A 355 -26.35 9.54 -0.97
N LYS A 356 -25.26 8.79 -0.74
CA LYS A 356 -24.63 7.92 -1.78
C LYS A 356 -25.42 6.64 -2.00
N TYR A 357 -25.28 6.06 -3.19
CA TYR A 357 -25.76 4.70 -3.43
C TYR A 357 -24.85 3.72 -2.70
N ARG A 358 -25.45 2.90 -1.84
CA ARG A 358 -24.76 1.79 -1.18
C ARG A 358 -25.66 0.56 -1.23
N PRO A 359 -25.10 -0.64 -1.45
CA PRO A 359 -25.85 -1.87 -1.26
C PRO A 359 -26.39 -1.95 0.17
N SER A 360 -27.64 -2.29 0.31
CA SER A 360 -28.21 -2.65 1.62
C SER A 360 -27.64 -4.01 2.06
N PRO A 361 -27.74 -4.36 3.36
CA PRO A 361 -27.41 -5.71 3.83
C PRO A 361 -28.16 -6.81 3.07
N GLU A 362 -29.43 -6.57 2.67
CA GLU A 362 -30.23 -7.50 1.87
C GLU A 362 -29.63 -7.68 0.46
N THR A 363 -29.22 -6.60 -0.20
CA THR A 363 -28.52 -6.68 -1.50
C THR A 363 -27.17 -7.39 -1.38
N ASP A 364 -26.42 -7.17 -0.29
CA ASP A 364 -25.17 -7.88 -0.03
C ASP A 364 -25.40 -9.38 0.21
N ASP A 365 -26.42 -9.75 0.96
CA ASP A 365 -26.80 -11.16 1.20
C ASP A 365 -27.23 -11.85 -0.10
N ASP A 366 -28.04 -11.19 -0.95
CA ASP A 366 -28.44 -11.70 -2.26
C ASP A 366 -27.22 -11.92 -3.19
N LEU A 367 -26.25 -11.00 -3.20
CA LEU A 367 -25.02 -11.12 -3.99
C LEU A 367 -24.13 -12.25 -3.49
N LEU A 368 -24.05 -12.43 -2.18
CA LEU A 368 -23.31 -13.54 -1.57
C LEU A 368 -23.97 -14.88 -1.92
N GLU A 369 -25.30 -14.99 -1.80
CA GLU A 369 -26.04 -16.20 -2.20
C GLU A 369 -25.83 -16.52 -3.69
N ALA A 370 -25.83 -15.51 -4.56
CA ALA A 370 -25.54 -15.69 -5.98
C ALA A 370 -24.10 -16.20 -6.22
N ALA A 371 -23.12 -15.68 -5.49
CA ALA A 371 -21.73 -16.12 -5.59
C ALA A 371 -21.55 -17.56 -5.07
N GLU A 372 -22.20 -17.93 -3.98
CA GLU A 372 -22.21 -19.30 -3.44
C GLU A 372 -22.90 -20.30 -4.39
N ALA A 373 -24.02 -19.90 -4.98
CA ALA A 373 -24.72 -20.71 -5.99
C ALA A 373 -23.85 -20.94 -7.23
N PHE A 374 -23.18 -19.89 -7.70
CA PHE A 374 -22.22 -20.00 -8.78
C PHE A 374 -21.06 -20.93 -8.43
N GLN A 375 -20.49 -20.80 -7.24
CA GLN A 375 -19.40 -21.67 -6.77
C GLN A 375 -19.84 -23.14 -6.79
N ALA A 376 -21.00 -23.45 -6.22
CA ALA A 376 -21.53 -24.81 -6.20
C ALA A 376 -21.71 -25.36 -7.62
N LEU A 377 -22.26 -24.56 -8.54
CA LEU A 377 -22.43 -24.93 -9.93
C LEU A 377 -21.06 -25.12 -10.64
N ALA A 378 -20.07 -24.26 -10.35
CA ALA A 378 -18.74 -24.35 -10.90
C ALA A 378 -18.01 -25.63 -10.46
N ILE A 379 -18.18 -26.05 -9.22
CA ILE A 379 -17.66 -27.32 -8.70
C ILE A 379 -18.34 -28.52 -9.41
N GLU A 380 -19.65 -28.46 -9.65
CA GLU A 380 -20.40 -29.55 -10.27
C GLU A 380 -20.18 -29.66 -11.78
N ARG A 381 -20.15 -28.54 -12.49
CA ARG A 381 -20.19 -28.48 -13.96
C ARG A 381 -18.91 -27.99 -14.62
N GLY A 382 -17.95 -27.53 -13.83
CA GLY A 382 -16.76 -26.82 -14.28
C GLY A 382 -17.00 -25.32 -14.42
N PHE A 383 -15.95 -24.54 -14.15
CA PHE A 383 -16.02 -23.08 -13.97
C PHE A 383 -16.54 -22.34 -15.21
N GLU A 384 -15.99 -22.62 -16.39
CA GLU A 384 -16.41 -22.01 -17.66
C GLU A 384 -17.86 -22.35 -18.02
N SER A 385 -18.29 -23.60 -17.77
CA SER A 385 -19.66 -24.03 -18.05
C SER A 385 -20.66 -23.37 -17.12
N ALA A 386 -20.31 -23.23 -15.85
CA ALA A 386 -21.13 -22.52 -14.87
C ALA A 386 -21.29 -21.04 -15.24
N ALA A 387 -20.19 -20.37 -15.63
CA ALA A 387 -20.24 -18.98 -16.07
C ALA A 387 -21.11 -18.77 -17.30
N GLN A 388 -21.08 -19.71 -18.26
CA GLN A 388 -21.95 -19.67 -19.43
C GLN A 388 -23.44 -19.85 -19.06
N ILE A 389 -23.76 -20.75 -18.12
CA ILE A 389 -25.15 -20.99 -17.66
C ILE A 389 -25.70 -19.73 -16.99
N GLU A 390 -24.92 -19.12 -16.10
CA GLU A 390 -25.29 -17.92 -15.33
C GLU A 390 -25.08 -16.61 -16.11
N GLN A 391 -24.54 -16.67 -17.34
CA GLN A 391 -24.24 -15.52 -18.19
C GLN A 391 -23.26 -14.54 -17.53
N LEU A 392 -22.30 -15.06 -16.78
CA LEU A 392 -21.27 -14.30 -16.08
C LEU A 392 -19.98 -14.23 -16.89
N GLU A 393 -19.23 -13.14 -16.74
CA GLU A 393 -17.95 -12.93 -17.42
C GLU A 393 -16.81 -13.61 -16.66
N VAL A 394 -16.08 -14.49 -17.33
CA VAL A 394 -14.85 -15.05 -16.80
C VAL A 394 -13.68 -14.12 -17.18
N ARG A 395 -12.94 -13.67 -16.19
CA ARG A 395 -11.76 -12.82 -16.35
C ARG A 395 -10.50 -13.64 -16.08
N ASP A 396 -9.63 -13.76 -17.08
CA ASP A 396 -8.31 -14.34 -16.91
C ASP A 396 -7.37 -13.30 -16.27
N LEU A 397 -6.80 -13.63 -15.11
CA LEU A 397 -5.86 -12.78 -14.38
C LEU A 397 -4.39 -13.14 -14.66
N GLY A 398 -4.16 -14.15 -15.52
CA GLY A 398 -2.84 -14.67 -15.82
C GLY A 398 -2.25 -15.50 -14.69
N HIS A 399 -0.92 -15.44 -14.55
CA HIS A 399 -0.19 -16.25 -13.56
C HIS A 399 0.21 -15.41 -12.34
N ALA A 400 0.09 -16.00 -11.16
CA ALA A 400 0.51 -15.43 -9.89
C ALA A 400 1.48 -16.36 -9.15
N GLY A 401 2.51 -15.80 -8.53
CA GLY A 401 3.43 -16.50 -7.64
C GLY A 401 2.88 -16.62 -6.22
N LYS A 402 3.40 -17.57 -5.43
CA LYS A 402 3.00 -17.76 -4.04
C LYS A 402 3.14 -16.44 -3.24
N GLY A 403 2.12 -16.12 -2.46
CA GLY A 403 2.07 -14.87 -1.66
C GLY A 403 1.75 -13.61 -2.45
N GLN A 404 1.49 -13.68 -3.75
CA GLN A 404 1.05 -12.53 -4.53
C GLN A 404 -0.46 -12.31 -4.44
N GLU A 405 -0.88 -11.06 -4.64
CA GLU A 405 -2.29 -10.69 -4.78
C GLU A 405 -2.81 -10.99 -6.18
N LEU A 406 -4.11 -11.24 -6.30
CA LEU A 406 -4.77 -11.35 -7.61
C LEU A 406 -4.79 -10.00 -8.31
N ARG A 407 -4.16 -9.93 -9.47
CA ARG A 407 -4.04 -8.69 -10.24
C ARG A 407 -5.41 -8.12 -10.61
N GLY A 408 -5.67 -6.88 -10.21
CA GLY A 408 -6.90 -6.16 -10.56
C GLY A 408 -8.11 -6.47 -9.67
N LEU A 409 -7.93 -7.23 -8.58
CA LEU A 409 -8.97 -7.44 -7.56
C LEU A 409 -8.70 -6.68 -6.26
N GLY A 410 -7.48 -6.20 -6.06
CA GLY A 410 -7.10 -5.49 -4.84
C GLY A 410 -6.42 -6.37 -3.80
N THR A 411 -6.32 -5.86 -2.59
CA THR A 411 -5.63 -6.52 -1.47
C THR A 411 -6.50 -7.57 -0.79
N GLY A 412 -5.88 -8.54 -0.12
CA GLY A 412 -6.56 -9.61 0.63
C GLY A 412 -6.88 -10.85 -0.19
N THR A 413 -6.27 -11.01 -1.37
CA THR A 413 -6.52 -12.14 -2.27
C THR A 413 -5.39 -13.19 -2.28
N GLN A 414 -4.32 -12.98 -1.52
CA GLN A 414 -3.16 -13.88 -1.43
C GLN A 414 -3.54 -15.32 -1.05
N TRP A 415 -4.55 -15.49 -0.19
CA TRP A 415 -5.00 -16.79 0.27
C TRP A 415 -5.49 -17.68 -0.87
N VAL A 416 -6.16 -17.08 -1.89
CA VAL A 416 -6.62 -17.81 -3.08
C VAL A 416 -5.44 -18.30 -3.88
N VAL A 417 -4.45 -17.44 -4.10
CA VAL A 417 -3.23 -17.80 -4.81
C VAL A 417 -2.51 -18.92 -4.07
N ASN A 418 -2.29 -18.77 -2.75
CA ASN A 418 -1.62 -19.78 -1.94
C ASN A 418 -2.36 -21.13 -1.95
N ARG A 419 -3.69 -21.11 -1.85
CA ARG A 419 -4.53 -22.32 -1.94
C ARG A 419 -4.30 -23.08 -3.25
N PHE A 420 -4.18 -22.36 -4.37
CA PHE A 420 -4.04 -22.99 -5.69
C PHE A 420 -2.64 -23.59 -5.93
N PHE A 421 -1.65 -23.29 -5.08
CA PHE A 421 -0.37 -24.00 -5.11
C PHE A 421 -0.50 -25.47 -4.65
N ASP A 422 -1.52 -25.80 -3.85
CA ASP A 422 -1.80 -27.15 -3.37
C ASP A 422 -2.99 -27.81 -4.10
N ALA A 423 -3.57 -27.12 -5.10
CA ALA A 423 -4.75 -27.52 -5.85
C ALA A 423 -4.40 -27.99 -7.26
N GLU A 424 -5.28 -28.77 -7.87
CA GLU A 424 -5.16 -29.17 -9.28
C GLU A 424 -5.81 -28.12 -10.20
N PRO A 425 -5.37 -28.02 -11.46
CA PRO A 425 -6.04 -27.17 -12.44
C PRO A 425 -7.52 -27.56 -12.59
N GLY A 426 -8.41 -26.58 -12.46
CA GLY A 426 -9.87 -26.77 -12.44
C GLY A 426 -10.49 -26.68 -11.05
N ASP A 427 -9.68 -26.69 -9.99
CA ASP A 427 -10.20 -26.46 -8.64
C ASP A 427 -10.79 -25.06 -8.48
N VAL A 428 -11.87 -24.97 -7.70
CA VAL A 428 -12.64 -23.75 -7.47
C VAL A 428 -12.42 -23.27 -6.04
N SER A 429 -12.19 -21.97 -5.88
CA SER A 429 -12.04 -21.37 -4.55
C SER A 429 -13.37 -21.26 -3.80
N PRO A 430 -13.38 -21.18 -2.48
CA PRO A 430 -14.47 -20.56 -1.75
C PRO A 430 -14.78 -19.16 -2.28
N VAL A 431 -15.99 -18.64 -1.97
CA VAL A 431 -16.31 -17.24 -2.26
C VAL A 431 -15.36 -16.34 -1.48
N GLY A 432 -14.68 -15.45 -2.20
CA GLY A 432 -13.85 -14.42 -1.62
C GLY A 432 -14.52 -13.06 -1.66
N SER A 433 -14.11 -12.15 -0.81
CA SER A 433 -14.57 -10.76 -0.80
C SER A 433 -13.37 -9.82 -0.86
N VAL A 434 -13.52 -8.79 -1.67
CA VAL A 434 -12.61 -7.63 -1.75
C VAL A 434 -13.42 -6.37 -1.63
N GLU A 435 -12.76 -5.22 -1.51
CA GLU A 435 -13.48 -3.95 -1.49
C GLU A 435 -14.38 -3.82 -2.72
N GLY A 436 -15.67 -3.69 -2.47
CA GLY A 436 -16.71 -3.49 -3.51
C GLY A 436 -17.07 -4.71 -4.35
N SER A 437 -16.65 -5.95 -4.01
CA SER A 437 -17.05 -7.14 -4.78
C SER A 437 -16.90 -8.44 -4.00
N PHE A 438 -17.77 -9.42 -4.31
CA PHE A 438 -17.46 -10.83 -4.08
C PHE A 438 -16.85 -11.43 -5.35
N PHE A 439 -16.13 -12.52 -5.20
CA PHE A 439 -15.55 -13.25 -6.34
C PHE A 439 -15.44 -14.75 -6.08
N VAL A 440 -15.41 -15.52 -7.15
CA VAL A 440 -15.04 -16.93 -7.14
C VAL A 440 -13.93 -17.13 -8.15
N ALA A 441 -12.88 -17.83 -7.77
CA ALA A 441 -11.72 -18.07 -8.61
C ALA A 441 -11.57 -19.56 -8.96
N THR A 442 -10.87 -19.84 -10.05
CA THR A 442 -10.45 -21.19 -10.42
C THR A 442 -8.98 -21.22 -10.82
N SER A 443 -8.30 -22.32 -10.47
CA SER A 443 -6.96 -22.62 -10.99
C SER A 443 -7.08 -23.08 -12.44
N THR A 444 -6.34 -22.44 -13.38
CA THR A 444 -6.40 -22.78 -14.80
C THR A 444 -5.19 -23.59 -15.27
N SER A 445 -4.02 -23.32 -14.68
CA SER A 445 -2.75 -23.96 -15.07
C SER A 445 -1.73 -23.86 -13.94
N ARG A 446 -0.67 -24.66 -14.05
CA ARG A 446 0.50 -24.58 -13.19
C ARG A 446 1.74 -24.35 -14.03
N ARG A 447 2.52 -23.36 -13.69
CA ARG A 447 3.79 -23.03 -14.31
C ARG A 447 4.90 -23.32 -13.32
N VAL A 448 5.74 -24.30 -13.61
CA VAL A 448 6.91 -24.60 -12.78
C VAL A 448 7.92 -23.46 -12.83
N GLU A 449 8.74 -23.34 -11.80
CA GLU A 449 9.86 -22.39 -11.78
C GLU A 449 10.74 -22.53 -13.03
N GLY A 450 11.09 -21.40 -13.63
CA GLY A 450 11.92 -21.41 -14.85
C GLY A 450 11.90 -20.09 -15.59
N THR A 451 12.49 -20.11 -16.79
CA THR A 451 12.44 -18.96 -17.71
C THR A 451 11.17 -19.01 -18.54
N ALA A 452 10.47 -17.88 -18.67
CA ALA A 452 9.25 -17.78 -19.47
C ALA A 452 9.50 -18.29 -20.92
N PRO A 453 8.65 -19.17 -21.46
CA PRO A 453 8.81 -19.68 -22.82
C PRO A 453 8.86 -18.54 -23.85
N LEU A 454 9.70 -18.71 -24.88
CA LEU A 454 9.84 -17.69 -25.94
C LEU A 454 8.50 -17.32 -26.58
N GLU A 455 7.60 -18.28 -26.74
CA GLU A 455 6.28 -18.07 -27.35
C GLU A 455 5.46 -17.02 -26.60
N GLU A 456 5.56 -16.97 -25.28
CA GLU A 456 4.81 -16.04 -24.43
C GLU A 456 5.36 -14.62 -24.47
N VAL A 457 6.68 -14.49 -24.59
CA VAL A 457 7.39 -13.20 -24.56
C VAL A 457 7.84 -12.72 -25.94
N ARG A 458 7.58 -13.50 -26.99
CA ARG A 458 8.04 -13.26 -28.38
C ARG A 458 7.72 -11.84 -28.84
N THR A 459 6.46 -11.42 -28.74
CA THR A 459 6.03 -10.10 -29.19
C THR A 459 6.78 -8.97 -28.48
N GLN A 460 7.00 -9.12 -27.17
CA GLN A 460 7.77 -8.17 -26.38
C GLN A 460 9.23 -8.12 -26.84
N ILE A 461 9.85 -9.28 -27.04
CA ILE A 461 11.25 -9.36 -27.47
C ILE A 461 11.41 -8.82 -28.89
N GLU A 462 10.53 -9.15 -29.83
CA GLU A 462 10.55 -8.60 -31.19
C GLU A 462 10.43 -7.06 -31.19
N PHE A 463 9.56 -6.52 -30.36
CA PHE A 463 9.42 -5.07 -30.17
C PHE A 463 10.72 -4.44 -29.64
N MET A 464 11.36 -5.06 -28.65
CA MET A 464 12.63 -4.59 -28.09
C MET A 464 13.75 -4.61 -29.15
N VAL A 465 13.93 -5.75 -29.85
CA VAL A 465 14.93 -5.89 -30.92
C VAL A 465 14.69 -4.86 -32.03
N ARG A 466 13.44 -4.68 -32.44
CA ARG A 466 13.07 -3.69 -33.45
C ARG A 466 13.44 -2.28 -33.04
N ASN A 467 13.15 -1.90 -31.79
CA ASN A 467 13.49 -0.58 -31.26
C ASN A 467 15.00 -0.38 -31.14
N GLU A 468 15.74 -1.40 -30.70
CA GLU A 468 17.21 -1.36 -30.65
C GLU A 468 17.81 -1.17 -32.07
N LYS A 469 17.30 -1.88 -33.07
CA LYS A 469 17.75 -1.71 -34.48
C LYS A 469 17.39 -0.34 -35.04
N ARG A 470 16.19 0.18 -34.75
CA ARG A 470 15.80 1.54 -35.16
C ARG A 470 16.72 2.57 -34.49
N ALA A 471 17.02 2.42 -33.22
CA ALA A 471 17.96 3.30 -32.52
C ALA A 471 19.39 3.21 -33.11
N ALA A 472 19.83 2.02 -33.49
CA ALA A 472 21.13 1.83 -34.13
C ALA A 472 21.20 2.49 -35.52
N ILE A 473 20.13 2.39 -36.34
CA ILE A 473 20.04 3.09 -37.65
C ILE A 473 20.01 4.61 -37.42
N ALA A 474 19.20 5.09 -36.48
CA ALA A 474 19.17 6.51 -36.11
C ALA A 474 20.57 7.00 -35.67
N GLY A 475 21.34 6.16 -35.02
CA GLY A 475 22.71 6.46 -34.58
C GLY A 475 23.71 6.62 -35.71
N GLN A 476 23.50 6.01 -36.90
CA GLN A 476 24.41 6.16 -38.05
C GLN A 476 24.57 7.61 -38.50
N ALA A 477 23.50 8.40 -38.42
CA ALA A 477 23.54 9.84 -38.74
C ALA A 477 24.47 10.60 -37.78
N LEU A 478 24.46 10.22 -36.48
CA LEU A 478 25.30 10.82 -35.46
C LEU A 478 26.75 10.35 -35.57
N GLU A 479 26.96 9.08 -35.93
CA GLU A 479 28.31 8.52 -36.13
C GLU A 479 29.01 9.20 -37.32
N ALA A 480 28.28 9.56 -38.39
CA ALA A 480 28.83 10.24 -39.53
C ALA A 480 29.38 11.65 -39.18
N ILE A 481 28.79 12.36 -38.24
CA ILE A 481 29.20 13.70 -37.85
C ILE A 481 30.16 13.73 -36.66
N ARG A 482 30.34 12.62 -35.96
CA ARG A 482 31.15 12.51 -34.76
C ARG A 482 32.59 13.01 -34.91
N PRO A 483 33.33 12.73 -36.02
CA PRO A 483 34.68 13.26 -36.19
C PRO A 483 34.72 14.80 -36.23
N ASP A 484 33.75 15.43 -36.93
CA ASP A 484 33.65 16.89 -37.01
C ASP A 484 33.16 17.47 -35.67
N ALA A 485 32.26 16.78 -34.98
CA ALA A 485 31.74 17.16 -33.68
C ALA A 485 32.83 17.20 -32.58
N GLN A 486 33.90 16.39 -32.70
CA GLN A 486 35.05 16.46 -31.82
C GLN A 486 35.81 17.80 -31.96
N ALA A 487 35.83 18.40 -33.16
CA ALA A 487 36.46 19.67 -33.38
C ALA A 487 35.54 20.87 -33.04
N ASP A 488 34.28 20.82 -33.54
CA ASP A 488 33.23 21.81 -33.24
C ASP A 488 31.86 21.11 -33.21
N PHE A 489 31.40 20.80 -32.01
CA PHE A 489 30.16 20.06 -31.78
C PHE A 489 28.94 20.78 -32.40
N SER A 490 28.80 22.05 -32.09
CA SER A 490 27.62 22.81 -32.49
C SER A 490 27.54 22.99 -34.02
N SER A 491 28.67 23.31 -34.66
CA SER A 491 28.75 23.47 -36.11
C SER A 491 28.47 22.15 -36.85
N ALA A 492 29.01 21.02 -36.35
CA ALA A 492 28.79 19.69 -36.94
C ALA A 492 27.33 19.26 -36.86
N VAL A 493 26.69 19.43 -35.70
CA VAL A 493 25.28 19.08 -35.48
C VAL A 493 24.35 19.91 -36.37
N VAL A 494 24.56 21.24 -36.43
CA VAL A 494 23.76 22.15 -37.28
C VAL A 494 23.97 21.86 -38.78
N ALA A 495 25.21 21.58 -39.20
CA ALA A 495 25.52 21.22 -40.60
C ALA A 495 24.81 19.94 -41.04
N ALA A 496 24.55 19.03 -40.12
CA ALA A 496 23.75 17.81 -40.35
C ALA A 496 22.23 18.04 -40.34
N GLY A 497 21.77 19.28 -40.15
CA GLY A 497 20.35 19.60 -40.05
C GLY A 497 19.69 19.18 -38.72
N LEU A 498 20.52 18.90 -37.70
CA LEU A 498 20.06 18.53 -36.38
C LEU A 498 20.08 19.74 -35.43
N GLU A 499 19.31 19.62 -34.33
CA GLU A 499 19.24 20.63 -33.27
C GLU A 499 20.26 20.32 -32.18
N VAL A 500 21.01 21.33 -31.75
CA VAL A 500 21.81 21.24 -30.53
C VAL A 500 20.89 21.47 -29.33
N LYS A 501 20.64 20.44 -28.58
CA LYS A 501 19.87 20.50 -27.33
C LYS A 501 20.81 20.63 -26.13
N GLN A 502 20.32 21.28 -25.09
CA GLN A 502 21.06 21.48 -23.87
C GLN A 502 20.37 20.76 -22.73
N ALA A 503 21.14 19.97 -21.99
CA ALA A 503 20.76 19.53 -20.65
C ALA A 503 21.60 20.33 -19.65
N GLY A 504 20.94 21.21 -18.93
CA GLY A 504 21.57 22.03 -17.89
C GLY A 504 22.12 21.18 -16.75
N SER A 505 22.62 21.81 -15.72
CA SER A 505 23.28 21.12 -14.61
C SER A 505 22.37 20.06 -13.99
N PHE A 506 22.75 18.78 -14.08
CA PHE A 506 22.01 17.64 -13.53
C PHE A 506 22.95 16.65 -12.80
N GLY A 507 22.42 15.99 -11.79
CA GLY A 507 23.08 14.91 -11.06
C GLY A 507 22.74 13.52 -11.62
N ARG A 508 23.37 12.46 -11.08
CA ARG A 508 23.22 11.06 -11.55
C ARG A 508 21.79 10.54 -11.43
N ALA A 509 21.04 11.01 -10.43
CA ALA A 509 19.67 10.58 -10.17
C ALA A 509 18.59 11.55 -10.69
N ASP A 510 19.00 12.67 -11.28
CA ASP A 510 18.07 13.70 -11.74
C ASP A 510 17.32 13.26 -13.00
N PHE A 511 16.14 13.81 -13.20
CA PHE A 511 15.41 13.66 -14.46
C PHE A 511 15.94 14.67 -15.49
N VAL A 512 16.43 14.17 -16.61
CA VAL A 512 16.89 14.99 -17.73
C VAL A 512 15.75 15.11 -18.75
N PRO A 513 15.20 16.32 -18.99
CA PRO A 513 14.13 16.51 -19.97
C PRO A 513 14.50 15.99 -21.36
N GLY A 514 13.63 15.18 -21.96
CA GLY A 514 13.85 14.57 -23.27
C GLY A 514 14.76 13.34 -23.29
N VAL A 515 15.37 12.98 -22.18
CA VAL A 515 16.23 11.80 -22.03
C VAL A 515 15.65 10.80 -21.02
N GLY A 516 15.22 11.27 -19.85
CA GLY A 516 14.71 10.44 -18.76
C GLY A 516 15.63 10.46 -17.53
N ARG A 517 15.49 9.43 -16.68
CA ARG A 517 16.34 9.22 -15.49
C ARG A 517 17.34 8.11 -15.75
N GLY A 518 18.59 8.31 -15.33
CA GLY A 518 19.62 7.29 -15.43
C GLY A 518 19.92 6.86 -16.87
N GLY A 519 20.27 5.59 -17.06
CA GLY A 519 20.55 5.01 -18.36
C GLY A 519 21.93 5.39 -18.94
N LYS A 520 22.17 4.92 -20.17
CA LYS A 520 23.48 5.07 -20.84
C LYS A 520 23.87 6.54 -21.05
N PHE A 521 22.90 7.41 -21.31
CA PHE A 521 23.18 8.84 -21.52
C PHE A 521 23.80 9.47 -20.25
N VAL A 522 23.15 9.32 -19.12
CA VAL A 522 23.64 9.87 -17.84
C VAL A 522 24.98 9.24 -17.46
N ALA A 523 25.10 7.90 -17.56
CA ALA A 523 26.36 7.21 -17.28
C ALA A 523 27.51 7.73 -18.13
N THR A 524 27.28 7.96 -19.44
CA THR A 524 28.27 8.49 -20.36
C THR A 524 28.65 9.94 -20.02
N ALA A 525 27.65 10.79 -19.71
CA ALA A 525 27.91 12.19 -19.34
C ALA A 525 28.83 12.30 -18.12
N PHE A 526 28.67 11.41 -17.14
CA PHE A 526 29.53 11.36 -15.95
C PHE A 526 30.85 10.60 -16.13
N ALA A 527 31.06 9.88 -17.24
CA ALA A 527 32.31 9.21 -17.55
C ALA A 527 33.29 10.08 -18.34
N LEU A 528 32.79 11.13 -19.01
CA LEU A 528 33.58 12.01 -19.87
C LEU A 528 34.14 13.20 -19.09
N ASN A 529 35.23 13.81 -19.58
CA ASN A 529 35.75 15.06 -19.06
C ASN A 529 35.13 16.27 -19.77
N ASP A 530 35.39 17.46 -19.23
CA ASP A 530 34.93 18.73 -19.84
C ASP A 530 35.47 18.86 -21.27
N GLY A 531 34.59 19.15 -22.20
CA GLY A 531 34.88 19.29 -23.63
C GLY A 531 34.88 17.99 -24.42
N ASP A 532 34.90 16.80 -23.77
CA ASP A 532 34.88 15.53 -24.46
C ASP A 532 33.54 15.27 -25.14
N VAL A 533 33.61 14.67 -26.35
CA VAL A 533 32.45 14.20 -27.11
C VAL A 533 32.33 12.69 -26.97
N SER A 534 31.13 12.21 -26.69
CA SER A 534 30.84 10.77 -26.51
C SER A 534 31.03 9.94 -27.77
N GLU A 535 31.00 8.64 -27.60
CA GLU A 535 30.51 7.72 -28.65
C GLU A 535 29.01 7.91 -28.85
N VAL A 536 28.47 7.39 -29.95
CA VAL A 536 27.02 7.40 -30.17
C VAL A 536 26.36 6.47 -29.15
N ILE A 537 25.42 7.00 -28.41
CA ILE A 537 24.68 6.30 -27.35
C ILE A 537 23.33 5.90 -27.92
N THR A 538 23.03 4.60 -27.96
CA THR A 538 21.71 4.10 -28.35
C THR A 538 20.89 3.72 -27.11
N GLN A 539 19.65 4.26 -27.04
CA GLN A 539 18.61 3.90 -26.07
C GLN A 539 17.30 3.59 -26.83
N GLY A 540 16.31 3.01 -26.15
CA GLY A 540 15.07 2.56 -26.80
C GLY A 540 14.30 3.62 -27.57
N ASN A 541 14.43 4.92 -27.18
CA ASN A 541 13.78 6.05 -27.84
C ASN A 541 14.58 6.65 -29.00
N GLY A 542 15.87 6.28 -29.19
CA GLY A 542 16.70 6.79 -30.27
C GLY A 542 18.20 6.75 -29.98
N ALA A 543 18.94 7.61 -30.65
CA ALA A 543 20.38 7.75 -30.51
C ALA A 543 20.78 9.17 -30.07
N TYR A 544 21.83 9.26 -29.30
CA TYR A 544 22.38 10.49 -28.76
C TYR A 544 23.87 10.60 -29.07
N LEU A 545 24.33 11.81 -29.32
CA LEU A 545 25.73 12.20 -29.27
C LEU A 545 25.82 13.40 -28.34
N LEU A 546 26.65 13.34 -27.29
CA LEU A 546 26.75 14.40 -26.30
C LEU A 546 28.18 14.94 -26.19
N ARG A 547 28.29 16.22 -25.76
CA ARG A 547 29.52 16.83 -25.33
C ARG A 547 29.32 17.40 -23.94
N VAL A 548 30.21 17.11 -23.02
CA VAL A 548 30.23 17.73 -21.70
C VAL A 548 30.68 19.17 -21.83
N THR A 549 29.85 20.12 -21.39
CA THR A 549 30.14 21.55 -21.42
C THR A 549 30.70 22.06 -20.11
N GLU A 550 30.31 21.45 -19.01
CA GLU A 550 30.75 21.80 -17.67
C GLU A 550 30.58 20.64 -16.72
N ARG A 551 31.57 20.41 -15.88
CA ARG A 551 31.49 19.49 -14.75
C ARG A 551 31.74 20.28 -13.46
N ALA A 552 30.76 20.28 -12.59
CA ALA A 552 30.87 20.82 -11.25
C ALA A 552 31.16 19.67 -10.27
N PRO A 553 32.41 19.50 -9.80
CA PRO A 553 32.74 18.47 -8.83
C PRO A 553 32.02 18.73 -7.50
N ALA A 554 31.79 17.68 -6.73
CA ALA A 554 31.29 17.82 -5.38
C ALA A 554 32.25 18.64 -4.51
N ASP A 555 31.73 19.58 -3.72
CA ASP A 555 32.55 20.48 -2.88
C ASP A 555 33.08 19.71 -1.67
N ASP A 556 34.39 19.46 -1.65
CA ASP A 556 35.09 18.76 -0.59
C ASP A 556 35.01 19.46 0.77
N THR A 557 34.82 20.77 0.79
CA THR A 557 34.73 21.53 2.05
C THR A 557 33.45 21.25 2.82
N LEU A 558 32.38 20.88 2.11
CA LEU A 558 31.09 20.52 2.68
C LEU A 558 30.99 19.05 3.06
N PHE A 559 31.85 18.20 2.49
CA PHE A 559 31.85 16.76 2.76
C PHE A 559 31.96 16.42 4.24
N ASP A 560 32.94 17.01 4.93
CA ASP A 560 33.20 16.72 6.34
C ASP A 560 32.02 17.13 7.25
N GLN A 561 31.28 18.16 6.86
CA GLN A 561 30.09 18.60 7.58
C GLN A 561 28.89 17.66 7.33
N GLN A 562 28.73 17.16 6.12
CA GLN A 562 27.59 16.31 5.71
C GLN A 562 27.84 14.82 5.97
N ARG A 563 29.11 14.41 6.10
CA ARG A 563 29.50 13.00 6.27
C ARG A 563 28.73 12.26 7.35
N PRO A 564 28.55 12.78 8.59
CA PRO A 564 27.81 12.05 9.62
C PRO A 564 26.34 11.81 9.27
N ALA A 565 25.72 12.77 8.59
CA ALA A 565 24.32 12.65 8.17
C ALA A 565 24.14 11.62 7.04
N ILE A 566 25.06 11.63 6.06
CA ILE A 566 25.05 10.66 4.94
C ILE A 566 25.33 9.24 5.47
N GLU A 567 26.30 9.10 6.37
CA GLU A 567 26.61 7.80 7.00
C GLU A 567 25.40 7.26 7.75
N ALA A 568 24.71 8.10 8.53
CA ALA A 568 23.51 7.73 9.26
C ALA A 568 22.37 7.33 8.29
N GLN A 569 22.20 8.06 7.18
CA GLN A 569 21.19 7.76 6.17
C GLN A 569 21.44 6.41 5.49
N ILE A 570 22.67 6.15 5.03
CA ILE A 570 23.03 4.87 4.40
C ILE A 570 22.84 3.72 5.39
N LEU A 571 23.29 3.92 6.64
CA LEU A 571 23.16 2.92 7.69
C LEU A 571 21.69 2.60 8.00
N ASP A 572 20.83 3.61 8.06
CA ASP A 572 19.40 3.45 8.31
C ASP A 572 18.71 2.68 7.17
N VAL A 573 19.00 3.01 5.90
CA VAL A 573 18.48 2.26 4.74
C VAL A 573 18.93 0.79 4.81
N ARG A 574 20.21 0.52 5.00
CA ARG A 574 20.74 -0.84 5.08
C ARG A 574 20.18 -1.65 6.23
N ARG A 575 19.96 -0.99 7.38
CA ARG A 575 19.32 -1.65 8.53
C ARG A 575 17.89 -2.05 8.24
N ARG A 576 17.13 -1.18 7.58
CA ARG A 576 15.76 -1.52 7.13
C ARG A 576 15.77 -2.67 6.12
N GLU A 577 16.66 -2.62 5.14
CA GLU A 577 16.80 -3.70 4.15
C GLU A 577 17.18 -5.04 4.80
N ALA A 578 18.12 -5.03 5.73
CA ALA A 578 18.53 -6.22 6.47
C ALA A 578 17.40 -6.81 7.31
N LEU A 579 16.61 -5.95 7.99
CA LEU A 579 15.45 -6.38 8.75
C LEU A 579 14.35 -6.93 7.83
N ASN A 580 14.05 -6.25 6.73
CA ASN A 580 13.04 -6.71 5.78
C ASN A 580 13.44 -8.05 5.13
N ALA A 581 14.71 -8.19 4.75
CA ALA A 581 15.22 -9.45 4.21
C ALA A 581 15.16 -10.58 5.23
N TRP A 582 15.45 -10.29 6.49
CA TRP A 582 15.33 -11.27 7.56
C TRP A 582 13.86 -11.68 7.79
N TYR A 583 12.94 -10.70 7.86
CA TYR A 583 11.50 -11.00 7.98
C TYR A 583 11.02 -11.85 6.80
N ALA A 584 11.38 -11.47 5.57
CA ALA A 584 11.02 -12.24 4.38
C ALA A 584 11.49 -13.71 4.49
N GLN A 585 12.73 -13.95 4.94
CA GLN A 585 13.26 -15.30 5.15
C GLN A 585 12.51 -16.07 6.25
N VAL A 586 12.07 -15.39 7.33
CA VAL A 586 11.29 -16.01 8.39
C VAL A 586 9.93 -16.45 7.85
N TYR A 587 9.26 -15.59 7.09
CA TYR A 587 7.98 -15.91 6.44
C TYR A 587 8.12 -17.03 5.39
N GLU A 588 9.15 -16.99 4.55
CA GLU A 588 9.40 -17.99 3.51
C GLU A 588 9.62 -19.40 4.08
N ARG A 589 10.25 -19.50 5.26
CA ARG A 589 10.49 -20.78 5.94
C ARG A 589 9.31 -21.27 6.77
N ALA A 590 8.33 -20.42 7.01
CA ALA A 590 7.19 -20.75 7.84
C ALA A 590 6.20 -21.66 7.09
N GLU A 591 5.76 -22.71 7.76
CA GLU A 591 4.62 -23.53 7.33
C GLU A 591 3.34 -22.86 7.84
N ILE A 592 2.60 -22.20 6.95
CA ILE A 592 1.40 -21.43 7.27
C ILE A 592 0.20 -22.10 6.60
N GLU A 593 -0.73 -22.57 7.40
CA GLU A 593 -2.02 -23.08 6.96
C GLU A 593 -3.09 -22.07 7.35
N ASP A 594 -3.78 -21.50 6.38
CA ASP A 594 -4.77 -20.43 6.56
C ASP A 594 -6.19 -20.99 6.32
N TYR A 595 -6.97 -21.04 7.37
CA TYR A 595 -8.35 -21.54 7.35
C TYR A 595 -9.39 -20.43 7.58
N ARG A 596 -8.99 -19.15 7.53
CA ARG A 596 -9.90 -18.01 7.73
C ARG A 596 -11.11 -18.06 6.82
N HIS A 597 -10.94 -18.57 5.58
CA HIS A 597 -12.02 -18.74 4.61
C HIS A 597 -13.18 -19.64 5.08
N ASN A 598 -12.98 -20.43 6.13
CA ASN A 598 -14.04 -21.25 6.72
C ASN A 598 -14.94 -20.44 7.68
N PHE A 599 -14.50 -19.25 8.10
CA PHE A 599 -15.14 -18.46 9.15
C PHE A 599 -15.49 -17.03 8.72
N PHE A 600 -14.81 -16.52 7.69
CA PHE A 600 -14.92 -15.14 7.25
C PHE A 600 -14.99 -15.10 5.72
N TYR A 601 -15.94 -14.34 5.17
CA TYR A 601 -16.07 -14.14 3.73
C TYR A 601 -15.14 -13.04 3.19
N SER A 602 -14.64 -12.15 4.07
CA SER A 602 -13.73 -11.07 3.73
C SER A 602 -12.53 -11.01 4.69
N PHE A 603 -11.33 -10.97 4.15
CA PHE A 603 -10.11 -10.83 4.95
C PHE A 603 -8.88 -10.45 4.11
#